data_838f34fd95f9a78cc1f2d0f585099d25
#
_entry.id   838f34fd95f9a78cc1f2d0f585099d25
#
_cell.length_a   1.000
_cell.length_b   1.000
_cell.length_c   1.000
_cell.angle_alpha   90.00
_cell.angle_beta   90.00
_cell.angle_gamma   90.00
#
_symmetry.space_group_name_H-M   'P 1'
#
loop_
_entity.id
_entity.type
_entity.pdbx_description
1 polymer ?
#
loop_
_entity_poly.entity_id
_entity_poly.type
_entity_poly.pdbx_seq_one_letter_code
_entity_poly.pdbx_strand_id
1 'polypeptide(L)'
;MIIYEEEKFDLSTFIGGWYIPKKDCDELLNFYENNIDKTYTGNVSKSGKYPQGLINSKIKKCSQITIDKENYFCLGNYIIHLSNILNCYKKKYPFCDSISSYTLKEPINIQHYKPKEGFYEWHTENLGCNFTKNRHLVF
;
A
#
# COMPACT_ATOMS: atom_id res chain seq x y z
N MET A 1 23.72 -1.49 6.85
CA MET A 1 22.87 -1.59 5.65
C MET A 1 22.01 -2.84 5.80
N ILE A 2 20.68 -2.74 5.68
CA ILE A 2 19.79 -3.90 5.75
C ILE A 2 19.85 -4.57 4.37
N ILE A 3 20.13 -5.88 4.36
CA ILE A 3 20.07 -6.71 3.15
C ILE A 3 18.74 -7.44 3.18
N TYR A 4 17.96 -7.30 2.12
CA TYR A 4 16.68 -7.98 1.96
C TYR A 4 16.84 -9.17 1.03
N GLU A 5 16.26 -10.30 1.40
CA GLU A 5 16.07 -11.42 0.50
C GLU A 5 15.05 -11.03 -0.57
N GLU A 6 15.41 -11.22 -1.84
CA GLU A 6 14.57 -10.86 -2.97
C GLU A 6 13.81 -12.08 -3.48
N GLU A 7 12.51 -11.94 -3.64
CA GLU A 7 11.68 -12.86 -4.41
C GLU A 7 11.91 -12.64 -5.91
N LYS A 8 12.13 -13.71 -6.64
CA LYS A 8 12.48 -13.65 -8.06
C LYS A 8 11.25 -13.56 -8.95
N PHE A 9 11.16 -12.47 -9.66
CA PHE A 9 10.17 -12.25 -10.73
C PHE A 9 10.90 -12.03 -12.06
N ASP A 10 10.25 -12.39 -13.18
CA ASP A 10 10.73 -12.02 -14.50
C ASP A 10 10.81 -10.50 -14.64
N LEU A 11 11.90 -9.97 -15.19
CA LEU A 11 12.11 -8.53 -15.33
C LEU A 11 11.04 -7.85 -16.19
N SER A 12 10.47 -8.58 -17.15
CA SER A 12 9.41 -8.06 -18.03
C SER A 12 8.09 -7.79 -17.32
N THR A 13 7.91 -8.32 -16.10
CA THR A 13 6.70 -8.09 -15.29
C THR A 13 6.70 -6.75 -14.58
N PHE A 14 7.85 -6.09 -14.43
CA PHE A 14 8.05 -4.91 -13.60
C PHE A 14 7.65 -5.12 -12.13
N ILE A 15 7.61 -6.36 -11.66
CA ILE A 15 7.34 -6.72 -10.27
C ILE A 15 8.67 -6.87 -9.51
N GLY A 16 8.72 -6.31 -8.32
CA GLY A 16 9.80 -6.52 -7.36
C GLY A 16 9.22 -6.93 -6.00
N GLY A 17 9.83 -7.91 -5.35
CA GLY A 17 9.42 -8.38 -4.03
C GLY A 17 10.64 -8.60 -3.15
N TRP A 18 10.55 -8.22 -1.89
CA TRP A 18 11.59 -8.41 -0.88
C TRP A 18 10.98 -8.76 0.46
N TYR A 19 11.59 -9.70 1.15
CA TYR A 19 11.12 -10.12 2.47
C TYR A 19 11.60 -9.15 3.54
N ILE A 20 10.69 -8.71 4.40
CA ILE A 20 10.99 -7.94 5.60
C ILE A 20 10.98 -8.86 6.84
N PRO A 21 11.63 -8.47 7.95
CA PRO A 21 11.65 -9.29 9.15
C PRO A 21 10.23 -9.55 9.69
N LYS A 22 9.97 -10.80 10.05
CA LYS A 22 8.65 -11.21 10.58
C LYS A 22 8.20 -10.36 11.78
N LYS A 23 9.12 -10.00 12.68
CA LYS A 23 8.81 -9.17 13.84
C LYS A 23 8.18 -7.82 13.46
N ASP A 24 8.65 -7.21 12.35
CA ASP A 24 8.13 -5.91 11.90
C ASP A 24 6.76 -6.07 11.24
N CYS A 25 6.46 -7.23 10.66
CA CYS A 25 5.10 -7.61 10.25
C CYS A 25 4.19 -7.82 11.46
N ASP A 26 4.68 -8.50 12.50
CA ASP A 26 3.94 -8.73 13.75
C ASP A 26 3.63 -7.40 14.46
N GLU A 27 4.55 -6.42 14.41
CA GLU A 27 4.32 -5.06 14.93
C GLU A 27 3.16 -4.35 14.20
N LEU A 28 3.06 -4.49 12.88
CA LEU A 28 1.93 -3.95 12.10
C LEU A 28 0.60 -4.62 12.48
N LEU A 29 0.60 -5.94 12.65
CA LEU A 29 -0.58 -6.68 13.09
C LEU A 29 -1.02 -6.20 14.47
N ASN A 30 -0.10 -6.11 15.43
CA ASN A 30 -0.37 -5.61 16.77
C ASN A 30 -0.90 -4.17 16.73
N PHE A 31 -0.33 -3.30 15.88
CA PHE A 31 -0.85 -1.94 15.71
C PHE A 31 -2.30 -1.95 15.25
N TYR A 32 -2.63 -2.76 14.23
CA TYR A 32 -3.99 -2.89 13.74
C TYR A 32 -4.95 -3.40 14.82
N GLU A 33 -4.58 -4.47 15.53
CA GLU A 33 -5.39 -5.09 16.58
C GLU A 33 -5.65 -4.14 17.75
N ASN A 34 -4.65 -3.34 18.14
CA ASN A 34 -4.77 -2.35 19.21
C ASN A 34 -5.57 -1.09 18.81
N ASN A 35 -5.93 -0.95 17.54
CA ASN A 35 -6.71 0.18 17.01
C ASN A 35 -7.96 -0.27 16.25
N ILE A 36 -8.50 -1.42 16.61
CA ILE A 36 -9.69 -1.99 15.94
C ILE A 36 -10.91 -1.05 16.03
N ASP A 37 -11.03 -0.33 17.12
CA ASP A 37 -12.06 0.68 17.36
C ASP A 37 -12.01 1.87 16.36
N LYS A 38 -10.85 2.11 15.74
CA LYS A 38 -10.63 3.15 14.72
C LYS A 38 -10.80 2.64 13.29
N THR A 39 -11.07 1.35 13.11
CA THR A 39 -11.26 0.78 11.78
C THR A 39 -12.62 1.14 11.21
N TYR A 40 -12.69 1.17 9.88
CA TYR A 40 -13.92 1.39 9.14
C TYR A 40 -14.01 0.44 7.94
N THR A 41 -15.22 0.28 7.39
CA THR A 41 -15.44 -0.56 6.20
C THR A 41 -14.71 0.03 5.00
N GLY A 42 -13.93 -0.80 4.30
CA GLY A 42 -13.21 -0.37 3.10
C GLY A 42 -14.14 0.12 2.00
N ASN A 43 -13.83 1.27 1.44
CA ASN A 43 -14.54 1.83 0.29
C ASN A 43 -13.80 1.54 -1.02
N VAL A 44 -14.49 1.63 -2.14
CA VAL A 44 -13.98 1.26 -3.46
C VAL A 44 -13.60 2.45 -4.34
N SER A 45 -14.17 3.61 -4.11
CA SER A 45 -13.89 4.79 -4.95
C SER A 45 -14.26 6.08 -4.26
N LYS A 46 -13.42 7.09 -4.44
CA LYS A 46 -13.76 8.49 -4.25
C LYS A 46 -13.76 9.14 -5.63
N SER A 47 -14.93 9.42 -6.16
CA SER A 47 -15.11 10.13 -7.43
C SER A 47 -16.01 11.35 -7.24
N GLY A 48 -16.11 12.19 -8.26
CA GLY A 48 -17.06 13.31 -8.22
C GLY A 48 -18.49 12.87 -7.91
N LYS A 49 -18.89 11.66 -8.32
CA LYS A 49 -20.19 11.06 -8.00
C LYS A 49 -20.28 10.55 -6.56
N TYR A 50 -19.14 10.11 -5.98
CA TYR A 50 -19.06 9.54 -4.63
C TYR A 50 -17.89 10.15 -3.86
N PRO A 51 -17.98 11.43 -3.44
CA PRO A 51 -16.87 12.13 -2.79
C PRO A 51 -16.49 11.53 -1.43
N GLN A 52 -17.43 10.86 -0.75
CA GLN A 52 -17.19 10.13 0.50
C GLN A 52 -16.69 8.71 0.28
N GLY A 53 -16.63 8.28 -0.99
CA GLY A 53 -16.37 6.89 -1.37
C GLY A 53 -17.64 6.04 -1.41
N LEU A 54 -17.61 5.00 -2.25
CA LEU A 54 -18.68 4.02 -2.38
C LEU A 54 -18.34 2.79 -1.55
N ILE A 55 -19.22 2.41 -0.63
CA ILE A 55 -19.15 1.12 0.05
C ILE A 55 -19.99 0.13 -0.74
N ASN A 56 -19.33 -0.89 -1.30
CA ASN A 56 -19.99 -1.97 -2.03
C ASN A 56 -19.30 -3.29 -1.69
N SER A 57 -19.90 -4.07 -0.82
CA SER A 57 -19.37 -5.36 -0.35
C SER A 57 -19.28 -6.43 -1.43
N LYS A 58 -19.94 -6.26 -2.59
CA LYS A 58 -19.80 -7.14 -3.76
C LYS A 58 -18.51 -6.86 -4.53
N ILE A 59 -17.96 -5.65 -4.41
CA ILE A 59 -16.71 -5.25 -5.06
C ILE A 59 -15.55 -5.39 -4.10
N LYS A 60 -15.68 -4.84 -2.88
CA LYS A 60 -14.63 -4.87 -1.85
C LYS A 60 -15.23 -5.12 -0.48
N LYS A 61 -14.68 -6.10 0.22
CA LYS A 61 -15.04 -6.39 1.60
C LYS A 61 -13.78 -6.50 2.44
N CYS A 62 -13.56 -5.52 3.31
CA CYS A 62 -12.47 -5.49 4.30
C CYS A 62 -12.79 -4.49 5.42
N SER A 63 -12.06 -4.57 6.51
CA SER A 63 -11.91 -3.45 7.44
C SER A 63 -10.54 -2.79 7.24
N GLN A 64 -10.47 -1.49 7.42
CA GLN A 64 -9.24 -0.75 7.20
C GLN A 64 -9.06 0.40 8.18
N ILE A 65 -7.80 0.77 8.41
CA ILE A 65 -7.40 1.98 9.12
C ILE A 65 -6.49 2.79 8.21
N THR A 66 -6.72 4.09 8.13
CA THR A 66 -5.87 5.01 7.36
C THR A 66 -4.89 5.71 8.31
N ILE A 67 -3.63 5.68 7.96
CA ILE A 67 -2.54 6.36 8.66
C ILE A 67 -2.08 7.54 7.83
N ASP A 68 -2.38 8.73 8.30
CA ASP A 68 -1.91 9.96 7.67
C ASP A 68 -0.39 10.10 7.78
N LYS A 69 0.18 10.87 6.88
CA LYS A 69 1.64 11.02 6.74
C LYS A 69 2.32 11.48 8.03
N GLU A 70 1.68 12.37 8.76
CA GLU A 70 2.16 12.90 10.04
C GLU A 70 2.25 11.81 11.13
N ASN A 71 1.54 10.70 10.93
CA ASN A 71 1.46 9.58 11.86
C ASN A 71 2.21 8.33 11.37
N TYR A 72 3.05 8.42 10.34
CA TYR A 72 3.82 7.27 9.84
C TYR A 72 4.71 6.62 10.90
N PHE A 73 5.11 7.37 11.93
CA PHE A 73 5.87 6.83 13.05
C PHE A 73 5.13 5.69 13.78
N CYS A 74 3.79 5.64 13.71
CA CYS A 74 2.99 4.55 14.26
C CYS A 74 3.22 3.20 13.57
N LEU A 75 3.77 3.23 12.34
CA LEU A 75 4.06 2.04 11.54
C LEU A 75 5.46 1.46 11.84
N GLY A 76 6.20 2.07 12.78
CA GLY A 76 7.48 1.59 13.25
C GLY A 76 8.50 1.37 12.14
N ASN A 77 9.19 0.24 12.16
CA ASN A 77 10.21 -0.11 11.17
C ASN A 77 9.66 -0.37 9.77
N TYR A 78 8.36 -0.64 9.62
CA TYR A 78 7.76 -0.90 8.31
C TYR A 78 8.01 0.22 7.31
N ILE A 79 7.90 1.49 7.72
CA ILE A 79 8.17 2.65 6.86
C ILE A 79 9.63 2.70 6.41
N ILE A 80 10.55 2.31 7.29
CA ILE A 80 11.98 2.23 6.96
C ILE A 80 12.21 1.13 5.91
N HIS A 81 11.60 -0.04 6.11
CA HIS A 81 11.68 -1.13 5.14
C HIS A 81 11.09 -0.73 3.80
N LEU A 82 9.91 -0.12 3.78
CA LEU A 82 9.26 0.32 2.56
C LEU A 82 10.12 1.31 1.77
N SER A 83 10.73 2.29 2.46
CA SER A 83 11.64 3.25 1.83
C SER A 83 12.90 2.58 1.26
N ASN A 84 13.47 1.63 1.98
CA ASN A 84 14.64 0.87 1.51
C ASN A 84 14.30 -0.03 0.32
N ILE A 85 13.15 -0.71 0.36
CA ILE A 85 12.64 -1.56 -0.73
C ILE A 85 12.35 -0.72 -1.98
N LEU A 86 11.80 0.48 -1.82
CA LEU A 86 11.64 1.40 -2.94
C LEU A 86 12.98 1.72 -3.61
N ASN A 87 14.05 1.90 -2.83
CA ASN A 87 15.40 2.08 -3.38
C ASN A 87 15.93 0.80 -4.07
N CYS A 88 15.60 -0.39 -3.55
CA CYS A 88 15.93 -1.65 -4.22
C CYS A 88 15.20 -1.77 -5.56
N TYR A 89 13.91 -1.42 -5.59
CA TYR A 89 13.11 -1.40 -6.81
C TYR A 89 13.68 -0.45 -7.86
N LYS A 90 14.05 0.78 -7.48
CA LYS A 90 14.68 1.77 -8.38
C LYS A 90 16.02 1.28 -8.94
N LYS A 91 16.79 0.53 -8.16
CA LYS A 91 18.03 -0.10 -8.66
C LYS A 91 17.76 -1.22 -9.66
N LYS A 92 16.71 -2.02 -9.44
CA LYS A 92 16.29 -3.09 -10.33
C LYS A 92 15.70 -2.56 -11.63
N TYR A 93 14.96 -1.47 -11.56
CA TYR A 93 14.28 -0.82 -12.69
C TYR A 93 14.66 0.66 -12.80
N PRO A 94 15.91 0.98 -13.26
CA PRO A 94 16.46 2.33 -13.16
C PRO A 94 15.68 3.39 -13.97
N PHE A 95 14.95 2.97 -15.00
CA PHE A 95 14.15 3.91 -15.80
C PHE A 95 12.84 4.34 -15.13
N CYS A 96 12.40 3.69 -14.07
CA CYS A 96 11.17 4.05 -13.38
C CYS A 96 11.21 5.43 -12.70
N ASP A 97 12.41 5.97 -12.45
CA ASP A 97 12.68 7.24 -11.79
C ASP A 97 13.33 8.29 -12.72
N SER A 98 13.43 7.98 -14.02
CA SER A 98 14.21 8.78 -14.98
C SER A 98 13.55 10.10 -15.37
N ILE A 99 12.22 10.21 -15.26
CA ILE A 99 11.47 11.41 -15.67
C ILE A 99 11.29 12.37 -14.48
N SER A 100 10.88 11.85 -13.34
CA SER A 100 10.73 12.61 -12.11
C SER A 100 10.87 11.71 -10.89
N SER A 101 11.52 12.21 -9.83
CA SER A 101 11.58 11.46 -8.58
C SER A 101 10.20 11.34 -7.93
N TYR A 102 9.96 10.21 -7.30
CA TYR A 102 8.73 9.94 -6.57
C TYR A 102 9.03 9.32 -5.20
N THR A 103 8.11 9.48 -4.29
CA THR A 103 8.17 8.98 -2.92
C THR A 103 6.77 8.75 -2.37
N LEU A 104 6.69 8.20 -1.17
CA LEU A 104 5.42 8.07 -0.45
C LEU A 104 4.83 9.44 -0.13
N LYS A 105 3.66 9.74 -0.68
CA LYS A 105 2.96 11.02 -0.49
C LYS A 105 1.54 10.87 0.02
N GLU A 106 0.94 9.69 -0.13
CA GLU A 106 -0.43 9.43 0.25
C GLU A 106 -0.51 8.76 1.63
N PRO A 107 -1.64 8.90 2.34
CA PRO A 107 -1.91 8.09 3.53
C PRO A 107 -1.79 6.60 3.23
N ILE A 108 -1.29 5.84 4.21
CA ILE A 108 -1.19 4.38 4.10
C ILE A 108 -2.44 3.75 4.69
N ASN A 109 -3.03 2.81 3.94
CA ASN A 109 -4.15 2.02 4.40
C ASN A 109 -3.68 0.63 4.82
N ILE A 110 -3.85 0.30 6.10
CA ILE A 110 -3.78 -1.09 6.55
C ILE A 110 -5.15 -1.71 6.30
N GLN A 111 -5.22 -2.70 5.43
CA GLN A 111 -6.45 -3.37 5.04
C GLN A 111 -6.44 -4.81 5.56
N HIS A 112 -7.41 -5.14 6.37
CA HIS A 112 -7.58 -6.49 6.91
C HIS A 112 -8.74 -7.19 6.21
N TYR A 113 -8.43 -8.32 5.61
CA TYR A 113 -9.38 -9.21 4.94
C TYR A 113 -9.53 -10.49 5.76
N LYS A 114 -10.74 -10.79 6.22
CA LYS A 114 -11.07 -12.08 6.82
C LYS A 114 -11.11 -13.18 5.75
N PRO A 115 -11.07 -14.45 6.12
CA PRO A 115 -11.28 -15.53 5.15
C PRO A 115 -12.52 -15.30 4.29
N LYS A 116 -12.39 -15.45 2.95
CA LYS A 116 -13.40 -15.16 1.93
C LYS A 116 -13.73 -13.67 1.72
N GLU A 117 -13.04 -12.76 2.35
CA GLU A 117 -13.10 -11.33 2.02
C GLU A 117 -12.00 -10.95 1.01
N GLY A 118 -12.20 -9.89 0.25
CA GLY A 118 -11.25 -9.48 -0.80
C GLY A 118 -11.72 -8.26 -1.57
N PHE A 119 -10.92 -7.91 -2.56
CA PHE A 119 -11.29 -7.03 -3.66
C PHE A 119 -11.60 -7.93 -4.86
N TYR A 120 -12.84 -7.96 -5.31
CA TYR A 120 -13.34 -9.00 -6.22
C TYR A 120 -13.35 -8.59 -7.69
N GLU A 121 -13.03 -7.33 -8.00
CA GLU A 121 -13.03 -6.80 -9.36
C GLU A 121 -11.65 -6.29 -9.77
N TRP A 122 -11.33 -6.46 -11.05
CA TRP A 122 -10.17 -5.83 -11.66
C TRP A 122 -10.29 -4.32 -11.61
N HIS A 123 -9.23 -3.64 -11.22
CA HIS A 123 -9.20 -2.19 -11.11
C HIS A 123 -7.80 -1.64 -11.39
N THR A 124 -7.72 -0.34 -11.57
CA THR A 124 -6.46 0.39 -11.66
C THR A 124 -6.35 1.37 -10.48
N GLU A 125 -5.16 1.52 -9.94
CA GLU A 125 -4.87 2.49 -8.90
C GLU A 125 -4.77 3.93 -9.45
N ASN A 126 -4.42 4.08 -10.73
CA ASN A 126 -4.36 5.37 -11.39
C ASN A 126 -5.62 5.60 -12.24
N LEU A 127 -6.54 6.40 -11.73
CA LEU A 127 -7.79 6.77 -12.41
C LEU A 127 -7.67 8.09 -13.19
N GLY A 128 -6.47 8.69 -13.30
CA GLY A 128 -6.26 9.97 -13.96
C GLY A 128 -6.88 11.19 -13.25
N CYS A 129 -7.54 11.01 -12.12
CA CYS A 129 -8.09 12.10 -11.33
C CYS A 129 -7.01 12.78 -10.47
N ASN A 130 -7.35 13.97 -9.93
CA ASN A 130 -6.39 14.78 -9.17
C ASN A 130 -5.71 14.05 -8.00
N PHE A 131 -6.36 13.05 -7.41
CA PHE A 131 -5.83 12.28 -6.30
C PHE A 131 -4.94 11.12 -6.72
N THR A 132 -5.21 10.50 -7.89
CA THR A 132 -4.57 9.25 -8.30
C THR A 132 -3.65 9.37 -9.51
N LYS A 133 -3.70 10.49 -10.24
CA LYS A 133 -2.94 10.68 -11.49
C LYS A 133 -1.42 10.56 -11.36
N ASN A 134 -0.92 10.73 -10.13
CA ASN A 134 0.51 10.65 -9.83
C ASN A 134 0.93 9.33 -9.18
N ARG A 135 0.05 8.32 -9.14
CA ARG A 135 0.40 6.99 -8.64
C ARG A 135 1.21 6.25 -9.69
N HIS A 136 2.44 5.90 -9.36
CA HIS A 136 3.37 5.19 -10.25
C HIS A 136 3.59 3.73 -9.82
N LEU A 137 3.50 3.45 -8.52
CA LEU A 137 3.71 2.12 -7.93
C LEU A 137 2.61 1.80 -6.93
N VAL A 138 2.38 0.51 -6.76
CA VAL A 138 1.53 -0.08 -5.71
C VAL A 138 2.39 -1.01 -4.87
N PHE A 139 2.20 -1.04 -3.56
CA PHE A 139 2.90 -1.89 -2.61
C PHE A 139 1.93 -2.47 -1.57
#